data_c499e31e0fdd30e413090dc7b69e778b
#
_entry.id   c499e31e0fdd30e413090dc7b69e778b
#
_cell.length_a   1.000
_cell.length_b   1.000
_cell.length_c   1.000
_cell.angle_alpha   90.00
_cell.angle_beta   90.00
_cell.angle_gamma   90.00
#
_symmetry.space_group_name_H-M   'P 1'
#
loop_
_entity.id
_entity.type
_entity.pdbx_description
1 polymer ?
#
loop_
_entity_poly.entity_id
_entity_poly.type
_entity_poly.pdbx_seq_one_letter_code
_entity_poly.pdbx_strand_id
1 'polypeptide(L)'
;MIALIVLSLAAIGQEVNISTADTTNQTAKNIAVYERVAALLQPRAGQLTMADLTVEVALQLIGTPYLWASLESEPERLTVFLDKTDCILFVELSACMALTLKGKRIVQAGDGGHFVQRESPSVTDAVPSYNLLCDNIRNMRYRLGVVDGYSSRVHYTSEWLLQNATNGILREYTSELGTEFKQEFFYMSAHPNTYYQLSHDVCELGRIRMIEEHLNAQAPYFFIPQQTLRRPEVAAQIRSGDIITFISPRPGLDLAHVAIAYEVDGTMHFIHASYGAGKVIVEPRTLADYADRGIRISRLIDP
;
A
#
# COMPACT_ATOMS: atom_id res chain seq x y z
N MET A 1 2.16 22.11 8.75
CA MET A 1 0.98 21.69 9.53
C MET A 1 0.49 20.39 8.90
N ILE A 2 1.15 19.27 9.23
CA ILE A 2 0.75 17.93 8.78
C ILE A 2 -0.42 17.53 9.65
N ALA A 3 -1.62 17.80 9.16
CA ALA A 3 -2.85 17.47 9.87
C ALA A 3 -3.08 15.95 9.79
N LEU A 4 -2.92 15.29 10.90
CA LEU A 4 -3.90 14.39 11.48
C LEU A 4 -4.60 13.41 10.52
N ILE A 5 -3.94 12.31 10.21
CA ILE A 5 -4.58 11.18 9.54
C ILE A 5 -5.20 10.16 10.52
N VAL A 6 -5.17 10.42 11.82
CA VAL A 6 -5.90 9.60 12.81
C VAL A 6 -6.55 10.52 13.83
N LEU A 7 -7.56 11.27 13.42
CA LEU A 7 -8.44 11.96 14.37
C LEU A 7 -9.89 11.82 13.93
N SER A 8 -10.66 11.33 14.86
CA SER A 8 -12.09 11.17 14.92
C SER A 8 -12.67 9.86 14.38
N LEU A 9 -12.32 8.75 14.99
CA LEU A 9 -13.23 7.58 15.04
C LEU A 9 -14.28 7.73 16.16
N ALA A 10 -14.45 8.92 16.72
CA ALA A 10 -15.42 9.17 17.80
C ALA A 10 -16.72 9.79 17.31
N ALA A 11 -17.07 9.66 16.06
CA ALA A 11 -18.41 10.02 15.60
C ALA A 11 -18.74 9.23 14.34
N ILE A 12 -19.68 8.37 14.47
CA ILE A 12 -20.62 7.81 13.50
C ILE A 12 -20.60 6.29 13.55
N GLY A 13 -21.40 5.74 14.45
CA GLY A 13 -22.07 4.46 14.25
C GLY A 13 -23.09 4.60 13.11
N GLN A 14 -22.62 4.73 11.88
CA GLN A 14 -23.41 4.45 10.70
C GLN A 14 -22.93 3.10 10.19
N GLU A 15 -23.74 2.07 10.42
CA GLU A 15 -23.68 0.83 9.66
C GLU A 15 -23.72 1.17 8.18
N VAL A 16 -22.57 1.06 7.49
CA VAL A 16 -22.55 1.09 6.04
C VAL A 16 -23.09 -0.25 5.56
N ASN A 17 -24.41 -0.35 5.55
CA ASN A 17 -25.14 -1.49 4.99
C ASN A 17 -25.00 -1.40 3.46
N ILE A 18 -23.90 -1.92 2.91
CA ILE A 18 -23.69 -1.96 1.45
C ILE A 18 -24.61 -3.05 0.91
N SER A 19 -25.68 -2.64 0.22
CA SER A 19 -26.59 -3.57 -0.45
C SER A 19 -25.85 -4.38 -1.52
N THR A 20 -26.38 -5.56 -1.89
CA THR A 20 -25.84 -6.38 -2.99
C THR A 20 -25.84 -5.64 -4.34
N ALA A 21 -26.77 -4.71 -4.55
CA ALA A 21 -26.83 -3.84 -5.72
C ALA A 21 -25.65 -2.84 -5.74
N ASP A 22 -25.22 -2.32 -4.58
CA ASP A 22 -24.09 -1.41 -4.47
C ASP A 22 -22.75 -2.12 -4.76
N THR A 23 -22.60 -3.39 -4.32
CA THR A 23 -21.42 -4.19 -4.64
C THR A 23 -21.30 -4.49 -6.13
N THR A 24 -22.39 -4.82 -6.80
CA THR A 24 -22.40 -5.06 -8.25
C THR A 24 -22.04 -3.80 -9.03
N ASN A 25 -22.62 -2.65 -8.65
CA ASN A 25 -22.31 -1.36 -9.26
C ASN A 25 -20.83 -0.96 -9.03
N GLN A 26 -20.30 -1.19 -7.82
CA GLN A 26 -18.89 -0.92 -7.53
C GLN A 26 -17.96 -1.80 -8.37
N THR A 27 -18.27 -3.08 -8.55
CA THR A 27 -17.49 -3.99 -9.40
C THR A 27 -17.47 -3.51 -10.86
N ALA A 28 -18.60 -3.08 -11.41
CA ALA A 28 -18.67 -2.54 -12.78
C ALA A 28 -17.81 -1.28 -12.94
N LYS A 29 -17.82 -0.37 -11.96
CA LYS A 29 -16.94 0.82 -11.95
C LYS A 29 -15.46 0.44 -11.91
N ASN A 30 -15.10 -0.52 -11.06
CA ASN A 30 -13.73 -1.02 -10.96
C ASN A 30 -13.26 -1.62 -12.28
N ILE A 31 -14.07 -2.46 -12.91
CA ILE A 31 -13.75 -3.08 -14.22
C ILE A 31 -13.53 -1.99 -15.27
N ALA A 32 -14.38 -0.98 -15.33
CA ALA A 32 -14.24 0.12 -16.30
C ALA A 32 -12.93 0.91 -16.12
N VAL A 33 -12.52 1.19 -14.86
CA VAL A 33 -11.23 1.83 -14.60
C VAL A 33 -10.08 0.91 -14.96
N TYR A 34 -10.15 -0.38 -14.58
CA TYR A 34 -9.13 -1.36 -14.91
C TYR A 34 -8.91 -1.48 -16.40
N GLU A 35 -9.99 -1.70 -17.17
CA GLU A 35 -9.93 -1.86 -18.62
C GLU A 35 -9.37 -0.62 -19.31
N ARG A 36 -9.76 0.58 -18.86
CA ARG A 36 -9.21 1.84 -19.39
C ARG A 36 -7.69 1.92 -19.19
N VAL A 37 -7.20 1.63 -17.98
CA VAL A 37 -5.77 1.68 -17.67
C VAL A 37 -5.02 0.57 -18.39
N ALA A 38 -5.58 -0.65 -18.42
CA ALA A 38 -4.99 -1.79 -19.07
C ALA A 38 -4.88 -1.59 -20.59
N ALA A 39 -5.91 -1.04 -21.24
CA ALA A 39 -5.86 -0.74 -22.67
C ALA A 39 -4.73 0.23 -23.04
N LEU A 40 -4.41 1.18 -22.16
CA LEU A 40 -3.32 2.14 -22.37
C LEU A 40 -1.93 1.55 -22.14
N LEU A 41 -1.78 0.69 -21.13
CA LEU A 41 -0.47 0.28 -20.64
C LEU A 41 -0.05 -1.13 -21.08
N GLN A 42 -1.00 -2.04 -21.34
CA GLN A 42 -0.73 -3.42 -21.74
C GLN A 42 0.20 -3.54 -22.96
N PRO A 43 0.04 -2.73 -24.04
CA PRO A 43 0.89 -2.86 -25.23
C PRO A 43 2.38 -2.63 -24.96
N ARG A 44 2.73 -1.92 -23.89
CA ARG A 44 4.12 -1.59 -23.51
C ARG A 44 4.57 -2.17 -22.17
N ALA A 45 3.69 -2.84 -21.45
CA ALA A 45 3.97 -3.37 -20.11
C ALA A 45 5.20 -4.30 -20.06
N GLY A 46 5.42 -5.10 -21.11
CA GLY A 46 6.57 -5.98 -21.23
C GLY A 46 7.92 -5.25 -21.39
N GLN A 47 7.90 -4.00 -21.85
CA GLN A 47 9.11 -3.19 -22.09
C GLN A 47 9.50 -2.31 -20.90
N LEU A 48 8.57 -2.04 -19.98
CA LEU A 48 8.77 -1.21 -18.80
C LEU A 48 9.31 -2.04 -17.64
N THR A 49 10.13 -1.44 -16.78
CA THR A 49 10.45 -2.01 -15.47
C THR A 49 9.20 -2.03 -14.57
N MET A 50 9.24 -2.78 -13.47
CA MET A 50 8.14 -2.74 -12.48
C MET A 50 7.96 -1.32 -11.91
N ALA A 51 9.07 -0.63 -11.63
CA ALA A 51 9.05 0.75 -11.14
C ALA A 51 8.38 1.70 -12.14
N ASP A 52 8.80 1.67 -13.42
CA ASP A 52 8.22 2.52 -14.45
C ASP A 52 6.73 2.23 -14.66
N LEU A 53 6.35 0.95 -14.73
CA LEU A 53 4.97 0.57 -14.92
C LEU A 53 4.10 0.99 -13.71
N THR A 54 4.63 0.92 -12.50
CA THR A 54 3.93 1.39 -11.30
C THR A 54 3.68 2.90 -11.35
N VAL A 55 4.67 3.68 -11.78
CA VAL A 55 4.52 5.14 -12.00
C VAL A 55 3.46 5.41 -13.08
N GLU A 56 3.53 4.70 -14.19
CA GLU A 56 2.56 4.87 -15.29
C GLU A 56 1.13 4.57 -14.84
N VAL A 57 0.92 3.53 -14.05
CA VAL A 57 -0.39 3.24 -13.43
C VAL A 57 -0.79 4.36 -12.48
N ALA A 58 0.11 4.80 -11.59
CA ALA A 58 -0.14 5.86 -10.64
C ALA A 58 -0.57 7.17 -11.31
N LEU A 59 0.06 7.53 -12.43
CA LEU A 59 -0.30 8.68 -13.24
C LEU A 59 -1.71 8.59 -13.83
N GLN A 60 -2.17 7.37 -14.21
CA GLN A 60 -3.55 7.15 -14.69
C GLN A 60 -4.60 7.29 -13.58
N LEU A 61 -4.20 7.26 -12.32
CA LEU A 61 -5.06 7.39 -11.16
C LEU A 61 -5.09 8.82 -10.58
N ILE A 62 -4.33 9.77 -11.14
CA ILE A 62 -4.37 11.18 -10.71
C ILE A 62 -5.81 11.71 -10.83
N GLY A 63 -6.25 12.44 -9.78
CA GLY A 63 -7.61 12.96 -9.69
C GLY A 63 -8.62 11.99 -9.07
N THR A 64 -8.26 10.71 -8.85
CA THR A 64 -9.12 9.75 -8.14
C THR A 64 -9.47 10.30 -6.74
N PRO A 65 -10.77 10.39 -6.37
CA PRO A 65 -11.22 10.95 -5.10
C PRO A 65 -10.66 10.19 -3.90
N TYR A 66 -10.36 10.92 -2.82
CA TYR A 66 -9.96 10.34 -1.54
C TYR A 66 -11.18 9.70 -0.84
N LEU A 67 -11.00 8.49 -0.33
CA LEU A 67 -12.00 7.77 0.48
C LEU A 67 -11.42 7.50 1.87
N TRP A 68 -12.04 8.08 2.89
CA TRP A 68 -11.69 7.80 4.27
C TRP A 68 -12.25 6.45 4.74
N ALA A 69 -11.50 5.74 5.61
CA ALA A 69 -11.89 4.44 6.17
C ALA A 69 -12.33 3.41 5.12
N SER A 70 -11.61 3.38 4.01
CA SER A 70 -11.97 2.63 2.79
C SER A 70 -12.07 1.12 2.99
N LEU A 71 -11.36 0.56 3.99
CA LEU A 71 -11.27 -0.87 4.25
C LEU A 71 -12.10 -1.34 5.46
N GLU A 72 -12.76 -0.43 6.15
CA GLU A 72 -13.56 -0.81 7.31
C GLU A 72 -14.88 -1.47 6.85
N SER A 73 -15.04 -2.74 7.16
CA SER A 73 -16.25 -3.53 6.85
C SER A 73 -16.52 -4.58 7.90
N GLU A 74 -17.80 -4.91 8.10
CA GLU A 74 -18.26 -5.98 8.99
C GLU A 74 -19.30 -6.81 8.23
N PRO A 75 -19.07 -8.11 8.01
CA PRO A 75 -17.82 -8.85 8.28
C PRO A 75 -16.66 -8.38 7.40
N GLU A 76 -15.41 -8.73 7.80
CA GLU A 76 -14.21 -8.45 6.98
C GLU A 76 -14.33 -9.13 5.62
N ARG A 77 -14.01 -8.41 4.57
CA ARG A 77 -14.09 -8.89 3.18
C ARG A 77 -13.07 -8.18 2.29
N LEU A 78 -12.70 -8.84 1.20
CA LEU A 78 -11.89 -8.20 0.17
C LEU A 78 -12.67 -7.04 -0.46
N THR A 79 -12.26 -5.83 -0.12
CA THR A 79 -12.82 -4.59 -0.70
C THR A 79 -11.84 -4.03 -1.73
N VAL A 80 -12.33 -3.76 -2.92
CA VAL A 80 -11.56 -3.17 -4.02
C VAL A 80 -12.26 -1.91 -4.51
N PHE A 81 -11.51 -0.81 -4.59
CA PHE A 81 -11.96 0.46 -5.16
C PHE A 81 -10.91 0.99 -6.13
N LEU A 82 -11.30 1.24 -7.38
CA LEU A 82 -10.47 1.85 -8.42
C LEU A 82 -10.92 3.29 -8.74
N ASP A 83 -12.16 3.63 -8.40
CA ASP A 83 -12.78 4.94 -8.64
C ASP A 83 -12.63 5.92 -7.44
N LYS A 84 -12.09 5.45 -6.34
CA LYS A 84 -11.81 6.20 -5.10
C LYS A 84 -10.74 5.46 -4.31
N THR A 85 -9.98 6.16 -3.46
CA THR A 85 -8.83 5.52 -2.80
C THR A 85 -8.39 6.28 -1.55
N ASP A 86 -7.67 5.62 -0.64
CA ASP A 86 -6.80 6.24 0.36
C ASP A 86 -5.33 6.01 0.01
N CYS A 87 -4.42 6.40 0.90
CA CYS A 87 -2.99 6.34 0.61
C CYS A 87 -2.46 4.90 0.43
N ILE A 88 -2.90 3.95 1.26
CA ILE A 88 -2.43 2.56 1.15
C ILE A 88 -3.07 1.85 -0.03
N LEU A 89 -4.38 2.04 -0.23
CA LEU A 89 -5.07 1.47 -1.40
C LEU A 89 -4.48 1.98 -2.71
N PHE A 90 -4.12 3.25 -2.78
CA PHE A 90 -3.49 3.82 -3.97
C PHE A 90 -2.17 3.12 -4.32
N VAL A 91 -1.30 2.90 -3.32
CA VAL A 91 -0.01 2.22 -3.52
C VAL A 91 -0.21 0.74 -3.85
N GLU A 92 -1.05 0.03 -3.08
CA GLU A 92 -1.40 -1.37 -3.37
C GLU A 92 -1.96 -1.55 -4.77
N LEU A 93 -2.91 -0.69 -5.15
CA LEU A 93 -3.54 -0.76 -6.45
C LEU A 93 -2.54 -0.53 -7.57
N SER A 94 -1.68 0.48 -7.44
CA SER A 94 -0.66 0.78 -8.44
C SER A 94 0.33 -0.38 -8.61
N ALA A 95 0.79 -0.96 -7.51
CA ALA A 95 1.68 -2.11 -7.52
C ALA A 95 0.99 -3.37 -8.08
N CYS A 96 -0.24 -3.68 -7.63
CA CYS A 96 -0.98 -4.86 -8.08
C CYS A 96 -1.38 -4.76 -9.56
N MET A 97 -1.75 -3.56 -10.06
CA MET A 97 -2.01 -3.37 -11.49
C MET A 97 -0.75 -3.57 -12.31
N ALA A 98 0.39 -3.02 -11.89
CA ALA A 98 1.67 -3.23 -12.58
C ALA A 98 2.05 -4.72 -12.65
N LEU A 99 1.92 -5.46 -11.55
CA LEU A 99 2.10 -6.91 -11.50
C LEU A 99 1.15 -7.64 -12.46
N THR A 100 -0.13 -7.28 -12.41
CA THR A 100 -1.17 -7.89 -13.24
C THR A 100 -0.90 -7.65 -14.72
N LEU A 101 -0.57 -6.43 -15.13
CA LEU A 101 -0.24 -6.10 -16.52
C LEU A 101 1.00 -6.82 -17.03
N LYS A 102 1.92 -7.24 -16.14
CA LYS A 102 3.02 -8.12 -16.48
C LYS A 102 2.66 -9.62 -16.45
N GLY A 103 1.38 -9.96 -16.26
CA GLY A 103 0.93 -11.35 -16.14
C GLY A 103 1.46 -12.06 -14.91
N LYS A 104 1.75 -11.33 -13.82
CA LYS A 104 2.28 -11.87 -12.57
C LYS A 104 1.16 -12.12 -11.57
N ARG A 105 1.25 -13.26 -10.90
CA ARG A 105 0.39 -13.62 -9.75
C ARG A 105 1.23 -13.63 -8.48
N ILE A 106 0.76 -12.96 -7.44
CA ILE A 106 1.35 -13.06 -6.10
C ILE A 106 0.97 -14.43 -5.52
N VAL A 107 1.97 -15.19 -5.13
CA VAL A 107 1.81 -16.45 -4.39
C VAL A 107 2.44 -16.26 -3.02
N GLN A 108 1.75 -16.70 -1.96
CA GLN A 108 2.29 -16.63 -0.61
C GLN A 108 3.48 -17.59 -0.48
N ALA A 109 4.54 -17.13 0.16
CA ALA A 109 5.66 -17.98 0.49
C ALA A 109 5.19 -19.04 1.50
N GLY A 110 5.05 -20.26 1.05
CA GLY A 110 4.95 -21.43 1.95
C GLY A 110 6.33 -21.75 2.54
N ASP A 111 6.40 -22.73 3.45
CA ASP A 111 7.60 -23.10 4.23
C ASP A 111 8.85 -23.48 3.41
N GLY A 112 9.04 -22.98 2.21
CA GLY A 112 10.17 -23.36 1.37
C GLY A 112 10.43 -22.60 0.09
N GLY A 113 9.83 -21.44 -0.18
CA GLY A 113 10.23 -20.73 -1.39
C GLY A 113 9.41 -19.55 -1.83
N HIS A 114 10.10 -18.55 -2.31
CA HIS A 114 9.56 -17.35 -2.90
C HIS A 114 9.11 -17.63 -4.34
N PHE A 115 7.83 -17.48 -4.66
CA PHE A 115 7.39 -17.59 -6.05
C PHE A 115 6.39 -16.49 -6.42
N VAL A 116 6.87 -15.52 -7.20
CA VAL A 116 6.00 -14.81 -8.15
C VAL A 116 5.83 -15.74 -9.36
N GLN A 117 4.75 -16.51 -9.41
CA GLN A 117 4.49 -17.37 -10.57
C GLN A 117 4.16 -16.50 -11.79
N ARG A 118 4.94 -16.72 -12.84
CA ARG A 118 4.60 -16.23 -14.16
C ARG A 118 3.47 -17.13 -14.69
N GLU A 119 2.28 -16.57 -14.90
CA GLU A 119 1.37 -17.22 -15.83
C GLU A 119 2.08 -17.20 -17.18
N SER A 120 2.33 -18.38 -17.75
CA SER A 120 2.86 -18.46 -19.12
C SER A 120 1.93 -17.65 -20.00
N PRO A 121 2.41 -16.60 -20.69
CA PRO A 121 1.60 -16.01 -21.71
C PRO A 121 1.40 -17.10 -22.76
N SER A 122 0.22 -17.67 -22.83
CA SER A 122 -0.25 -18.11 -24.15
C SER A 122 -0.15 -16.84 -25.00
N VAL A 123 0.54 -16.96 -26.13
CA VAL A 123 0.80 -15.86 -27.07
C VAL A 123 -0.52 -15.30 -27.59
N THR A 124 -1.20 -14.52 -26.77
CA THR A 124 -2.32 -13.67 -27.14
C THR A 124 -2.11 -12.35 -26.43
N ASP A 125 -2.17 -11.23 -27.16
CA ASP A 125 -2.17 -9.85 -26.65
C ASP A 125 -3.39 -9.54 -25.75
N ALA A 126 -3.93 -10.54 -25.06
CA ALA A 126 -5.10 -10.44 -24.24
C ALA A 126 -4.76 -9.71 -22.93
N VAL A 127 -5.51 -8.67 -22.63
CA VAL A 127 -5.45 -7.95 -21.34
C VAL A 127 -5.68 -8.97 -20.22
N PRO A 128 -4.78 -9.04 -19.21
CA PRO A 128 -4.97 -9.91 -18.04
C PRO A 128 -6.30 -9.64 -17.35
N SER A 129 -6.88 -10.64 -16.72
CA SER A 129 -8.21 -10.52 -16.16
C SER A 129 -8.27 -9.62 -14.91
N TYR A 130 -9.38 -8.91 -14.73
CA TYR A 130 -9.67 -8.18 -13.50
C TYR A 130 -9.64 -9.10 -12.24
N ASN A 131 -9.97 -10.38 -12.39
CA ASN A 131 -9.87 -11.35 -11.32
C ASN A 131 -8.42 -11.56 -10.85
N LEU A 132 -7.45 -11.55 -11.76
CA LEU A 132 -6.03 -11.61 -11.40
C LEU A 132 -5.61 -10.40 -10.57
N LEU A 133 -6.11 -9.20 -10.90
CA LEU A 133 -5.89 -8.00 -10.09
C LEU A 133 -6.45 -8.18 -8.66
N CYS A 134 -7.70 -8.67 -8.54
CA CYS A 134 -8.33 -8.94 -7.24
C CYS A 134 -7.54 -9.98 -6.42
N ASP A 135 -7.06 -11.04 -7.06
CA ASP A 135 -6.21 -12.05 -6.42
C ASP A 135 -4.88 -11.45 -5.92
N ASN A 136 -4.25 -10.59 -6.73
CA ASN A 136 -3.02 -9.91 -6.34
C ASN A 136 -3.26 -8.96 -5.15
N ILE A 137 -4.34 -8.18 -5.16
CA ILE A 137 -4.70 -7.32 -4.03
C ILE A 137 -4.95 -8.15 -2.77
N ARG A 138 -5.69 -9.26 -2.86
CA ARG A 138 -5.93 -10.16 -1.73
C ARG A 138 -4.62 -10.67 -1.14
N ASN A 139 -3.72 -11.18 -1.98
CA ASN A 139 -2.45 -11.76 -1.54
C ASN A 139 -1.46 -10.71 -1.01
N MET A 140 -1.55 -9.46 -1.46
CA MET A 140 -0.72 -8.36 -0.96
C MET A 140 -1.21 -7.82 0.38
N ARG A 141 -2.53 -7.80 0.61
CA ARG A 141 -3.21 -7.15 1.74
C ARG A 141 -3.48 -8.06 2.93
N TYR A 142 -3.75 -9.34 2.67
CA TYR A 142 -4.14 -10.29 3.72
C TYR A 142 -3.03 -11.27 4.03
N ARG A 143 -2.88 -11.63 5.31
CA ARG A 143 -1.92 -12.65 5.75
C ARG A 143 -2.24 -13.97 5.05
N LEU A 144 -1.22 -14.55 4.42
CA LEU A 144 -1.35 -15.78 3.62
C LEU A 144 -2.43 -15.70 2.52
N GLY A 145 -2.87 -14.51 2.12
CA GLY A 145 -3.95 -14.32 1.16
C GLY A 145 -5.33 -14.80 1.63
N VAL A 146 -5.51 -15.00 2.93
CA VAL A 146 -6.76 -15.53 3.52
C VAL A 146 -7.54 -14.39 4.17
N VAL A 147 -8.83 -14.27 3.82
CA VAL A 147 -9.76 -13.32 4.45
C VAL A 147 -10.53 -14.06 5.53
N ASP A 148 -10.15 -13.87 6.79
CA ASP A 148 -10.72 -14.57 7.96
C ASP A 148 -10.69 -13.64 9.19
N GLY A 149 -11.69 -12.77 9.29
CA GLY A 149 -11.81 -11.77 10.34
C GLY A 149 -10.88 -10.57 10.17
N TYR A 150 -11.08 -9.58 11.02
CA TYR A 150 -10.42 -8.27 10.95
C TYR A 150 -8.89 -8.34 10.98
N SER A 151 -8.35 -9.17 11.90
CA SER A 151 -6.91 -9.36 12.06
C SER A 151 -6.23 -10.11 10.92
N SER A 152 -6.98 -10.72 9.97
CA SER A 152 -6.38 -11.34 8.79
C SER A 152 -5.83 -10.32 7.80
N ARG A 153 -6.37 -9.09 7.80
CA ARG A 153 -5.85 -7.96 7.05
C ARG A 153 -4.59 -7.44 7.71
N VAL A 154 -3.60 -7.08 6.90
CA VAL A 154 -2.36 -6.44 7.36
C VAL A 154 -2.66 -4.97 7.69
N HIS A 155 -2.51 -4.58 8.95
CA HIS A 155 -2.86 -3.24 9.44
C HIS A 155 -1.67 -2.31 9.59
N TYR A 156 -0.51 -2.83 10.02
CA TYR A 156 0.71 -2.06 10.13
C TYR A 156 1.47 -2.06 8.79
N THR A 157 1.87 -0.89 8.33
CA THR A 157 2.60 -0.79 7.05
C THR A 157 3.95 -1.49 7.11
N SER A 158 4.60 -1.53 8.27
CA SER A 158 5.83 -2.32 8.45
C SER A 158 5.60 -3.82 8.26
N GLU A 159 4.45 -4.35 8.68
CA GLU A 159 4.08 -5.73 8.41
C GLU A 159 3.80 -5.95 6.92
N TRP A 160 3.12 -4.99 6.29
CA TRP A 160 2.87 -5.03 4.86
C TRP A 160 4.18 -5.08 4.06
N LEU A 161 5.18 -4.26 4.43
CA LEU A 161 6.51 -4.29 3.83
C LEU A 161 7.19 -5.65 4.04
N LEU A 162 7.18 -6.16 5.27
CA LEU A 162 7.80 -7.43 5.64
C LEU A 162 7.17 -8.60 4.87
N GLN A 163 5.84 -8.71 4.87
CA GLN A 163 5.12 -9.76 4.15
C GLN A 163 5.44 -9.74 2.66
N ASN A 164 5.38 -8.55 2.03
CA ASN A 164 5.57 -8.43 0.60
C ASN A 164 7.05 -8.56 0.20
N ALA A 165 7.99 -8.25 1.08
CA ALA A 165 9.41 -8.58 0.90
C ALA A 165 9.64 -10.10 1.00
N THR A 166 9.04 -10.75 1.98
CA THR A 166 9.10 -12.22 2.14
C THR A 166 8.50 -12.95 0.92
N ASN A 167 7.43 -12.40 0.35
CA ASN A 167 6.82 -12.93 -0.88
C ASN A 167 7.59 -12.58 -2.15
N GLY A 168 8.77 -11.92 -2.05
CA GLY A 168 9.60 -11.58 -3.20
C GLY A 168 9.00 -10.52 -4.13
N ILE A 169 8.04 -9.73 -3.65
CA ILE A 169 7.36 -8.69 -4.44
C ILE A 169 8.13 -7.37 -4.43
N LEU A 170 8.69 -7.04 -3.27
CA LEU A 170 9.47 -5.82 -3.08
C LEU A 170 10.74 -6.10 -2.29
N ARG A 171 11.68 -5.16 -2.35
CA ARG A 171 12.85 -5.09 -1.48
C ARG A 171 12.87 -3.75 -0.77
N GLU A 172 13.11 -3.77 0.53
CA GLU A 172 13.35 -2.56 1.31
C GLU A 172 14.82 -2.17 1.27
N TYR A 173 15.08 -0.90 0.97
CA TYR A 173 16.43 -0.31 0.84
C TYR A 173 16.80 0.63 1.99
N THR A 174 15.91 0.80 2.95
CA THR A 174 16.07 1.80 4.02
C THR A 174 17.34 1.61 4.82
N SER A 175 17.73 0.36 5.14
CA SER A 175 18.93 0.06 5.92
C SER A 175 20.24 0.41 5.22
N GLU A 176 20.23 0.52 3.88
CA GLU A 176 21.42 0.87 3.10
C GLU A 176 21.71 2.38 3.12
N LEU A 177 20.69 3.20 3.37
CA LEU A 177 20.75 4.66 3.24
C LEU A 177 20.45 5.39 4.56
N GLY A 178 19.81 4.71 5.49
CA GLY A 178 19.28 5.29 6.71
C GLY A 178 20.05 4.90 7.96
N THR A 179 19.42 5.12 9.08
CA THR A 179 19.92 4.79 10.41
C THR A 179 18.91 3.95 11.17
N GLU A 180 19.39 3.13 12.08
CA GLU A 180 18.55 2.35 12.98
C GLU A 180 17.76 3.26 13.91
N PHE A 181 16.52 2.87 14.22
CA PHE A 181 15.69 3.52 15.22
C PHE A 181 14.83 2.50 15.94
N LYS A 182 14.47 2.85 17.19
CA LYS A 182 13.58 2.02 17.98
C LYS A 182 12.14 2.26 17.55
N GLN A 183 11.54 1.28 16.85
CA GLN A 183 10.12 1.25 16.53
C GLN A 183 9.42 0.34 17.53
N GLU A 184 8.32 0.82 18.10
CA GLU A 184 7.42 0.02 18.94
C GLU A 184 6.05 -0.07 18.28
N PHE A 185 5.38 -1.22 18.43
CA PHE A 185 4.05 -1.50 17.90
C PHE A 185 3.14 -1.85 19.06
N PHE A 186 2.16 -0.98 19.32
CA PHE A 186 1.14 -1.18 20.35
C PHE A 186 -0.10 -0.28 20.11
N TYR A 187 -0.14 0.47 19.02
CA TYR A 187 -1.15 1.51 18.85
C TYR A 187 -2.56 0.93 18.79
N MET A 188 -2.78 -0.12 18.03
CA MET A 188 -4.11 -0.69 17.84
C MET A 188 -4.62 -1.36 19.13
N SER A 189 -3.78 -2.15 19.80
CA SER A 189 -4.17 -2.83 21.02
C SER A 189 -4.33 -1.89 22.23
N ALA A 190 -3.62 -0.75 22.24
CA ALA A 190 -3.75 0.29 23.25
C ALA A 190 -4.99 1.19 23.04
N HIS A 191 -5.54 1.22 21.81
CA HIS A 191 -6.68 2.06 21.45
C HIS A 191 -7.83 1.24 20.81
N PRO A 192 -8.26 0.11 21.41
CA PRO A 192 -9.24 -0.80 20.79
C PRO A 192 -10.57 -0.10 20.48
N ASN A 193 -10.98 0.88 21.29
CA ASN A 193 -12.21 1.63 21.08
C ASN A 193 -12.20 2.51 19.81
N THR A 194 -11.05 2.67 19.16
CA THR A 194 -10.92 3.36 17.88
C THR A 194 -11.36 2.49 16.71
N TYR A 195 -11.40 1.18 16.91
CA TYR A 195 -11.68 0.17 15.90
C TYR A 195 -12.92 -0.63 16.32
N TYR A 196 -13.98 -0.58 15.52
CA TYR A 196 -15.25 -1.26 15.84
C TYR A 196 -15.00 -2.74 16.18
N GLN A 197 -14.27 -3.45 15.32
CA GLN A 197 -14.01 -4.89 15.46
C GLN A 197 -13.23 -5.21 16.75
N LEU A 198 -12.22 -4.39 17.09
CA LEU A 198 -11.41 -4.63 18.29
C LEU A 198 -12.15 -4.29 19.59
N SER A 199 -13.11 -3.37 19.53
CA SER A 199 -13.93 -3.03 20.69
C SER A 199 -15.04 -4.04 20.98
N HIS A 200 -15.43 -4.87 19.99
CA HIS A 200 -16.52 -5.83 20.09
C HIS A 200 -16.06 -7.29 20.06
N ASP A 201 -14.83 -7.56 19.65
CA ASP A 201 -14.27 -8.91 19.59
C ASP A 201 -12.91 -9.00 20.32
N VAL A 202 -12.94 -9.64 21.49
CA VAL A 202 -11.74 -9.85 22.31
C VAL A 202 -10.73 -10.81 21.66
N CYS A 203 -11.18 -11.71 20.77
CA CYS A 203 -10.30 -12.61 20.05
C CYS A 203 -9.52 -11.84 18.98
N GLU A 204 -10.21 -10.96 18.23
CA GLU A 204 -9.56 -10.07 17.26
C GLU A 204 -8.53 -9.14 17.95
N LEU A 205 -8.87 -8.56 19.10
CA LEU A 205 -7.93 -7.78 19.89
C LEU A 205 -6.73 -8.61 20.35
N GLY A 206 -6.95 -9.86 20.76
CA GLY A 206 -5.90 -10.79 21.13
C GLY A 206 -4.94 -11.09 19.98
N ARG A 207 -5.48 -11.33 18.78
CA ARG A 207 -4.68 -11.54 17.55
C ARG A 207 -3.85 -10.32 17.18
N ILE A 208 -4.42 -9.11 17.27
CA ILE A 208 -3.66 -7.86 17.03
C ILE A 208 -2.50 -7.72 18.02
N ARG A 209 -2.67 -8.04 19.31
CA ARG A 209 -1.57 -8.04 20.29
C ARG A 209 -0.43 -9.00 19.89
N MET A 210 -0.77 -10.21 19.46
CA MET A 210 0.23 -11.17 18.99
C MET A 210 0.99 -10.66 17.75
N ILE A 211 0.31 -9.94 16.85
CA ILE A 211 0.93 -9.32 15.67
C ILE A 211 1.88 -8.21 16.10
N GLU A 212 1.47 -7.35 17.02
CA GLU A 212 2.31 -6.27 17.58
C GLU A 212 3.55 -6.85 18.29
N GLU A 213 3.40 -7.92 19.06
CA GLU A 213 4.52 -8.65 19.68
C GLU A 213 5.47 -9.22 18.62
N HIS A 214 4.93 -9.84 17.56
CA HIS A 214 5.72 -10.36 16.46
C HIS A 214 6.51 -9.24 15.75
N LEU A 215 5.90 -8.11 15.47
CA LEU A 215 6.57 -6.95 14.85
C LEU A 215 7.66 -6.37 15.78
N ASN A 216 7.40 -6.28 17.06
CA ASN A 216 8.40 -5.83 18.04
C ASN A 216 9.62 -6.77 18.10
N ALA A 217 9.45 -8.05 17.78
CA ALA A 217 10.53 -9.03 17.69
C ALA A 217 11.36 -8.96 16.40
N GLN A 218 10.89 -8.24 15.36
CA GLN A 218 11.59 -8.12 14.06
C GLN A 218 12.69 -7.04 14.03
N ALA A 219 12.93 -6.33 15.14
CA ALA A 219 14.00 -5.31 15.19
C ALA A 219 15.36 -5.85 14.69
N PRO A 220 16.23 -5.03 14.10
CA PRO A 220 16.16 -3.58 14.04
C PRO A 220 15.32 -3.01 12.90
N TYR A 221 14.72 -1.83 13.15
CA TYR A 221 14.06 -1.02 12.11
C TYR A 221 14.97 0.15 11.70
N PHE A 222 14.80 0.60 10.46
CA PHE A 222 15.61 1.68 9.88
C PHE A 222 14.70 2.77 9.31
N PHE A 223 15.21 4.00 9.29
CA PHE A 223 14.58 5.11 8.59
C PHE A 223 15.63 6.06 8.03
N ILE A 224 15.28 6.84 7.02
CA ILE A 224 16.13 7.88 6.44
C ILE A 224 15.64 9.22 6.98
N PRO A 225 16.41 9.87 7.88
CA PRO A 225 16.08 11.19 8.39
C PRO A 225 15.99 12.24 7.29
N GLN A 226 15.15 13.27 7.46
CA GLN A 226 15.02 14.37 6.50
C GLN A 226 16.36 14.99 6.10
N GLN A 227 17.24 15.23 7.06
CA GLN A 227 18.56 15.80 6.78
C GLN A 227 19.43 14.89 5.89
N THR A 228 19.27 13.58 6.03
CA THR A 228 19.96 12.59 5.19
C THR A 228 19.38 12.58 3.79
N LEU A 229 18.06 12.74 3.63
CA LEU A 229 17.39 12.85 2.33
C LEU A 229 17.89 14.05 1.48
N ARG A 230 18.36 15.10 2.14
CA ARG A 230 18.91 16.29 1.47
C ARG A 230 20.34 16.11 0.96
N ARG A 231 20.99 15.01 1.27
CA ARG A 231 22.33 14.70 0.76
C ARG A 231 22.23 14.20 -0.67
N PRO A 232 22.97 14.78 -1.63
CA PRO A 232 22.87 14.40 -3.05
C PRO A 232 23.09 12.91 -3.32
N GLU A 233 24.03 12.29 -2.59
CA GLU A 233 24.34 10.88 -2.72
C GLU A 233 23.21 9.96 -2.24
N VAL A 234 22.38 10.38 -1.29
CA VAL A 234 21.20 9.65 -0.82
C VAL A 234 20.01 9.92 -1.74
N ALA A 235 19.79 11.19 -2.08
CA ALA A 235 18.72 11.58 -3.00
C ALA A 235 18.82 10.84 -4.34
N ALA A 236 20.04 10.67 -4.88
CA ALA A 236 20.30 9.95 -6.13
C ALA A 236 20.00 8.44 -6.08
N GLN A 237 19.81 7.84 -4.89
CA GLN A 237 19.43 6.44 -4.75
C GLN A 237 17.92 6.22 -4.80
N ILE A 238 17.13 7.27 -4.56
CA ILE A 238 15.67 7.23 -4.64
C ILE A 238 15.28 7.44 -6.10
N ARG A 239 14.42 6.55 -6.61
CA ARG A 239 14.02 6.52 -8.02
C ARG A 239 12.51 6.63 -8.15
N SER A 240 12.05 7.13 -9.28
CA SER A 240 10.63 7.03 -9.63
C SER A 240 10.16 5.58 -9.54
N GLY A 241 8.99 5.37 -8.94
CA GLY A 241 8.43 4.05 -8.69
C GLY A 241 8.81 3.41 -7.36
N ASP A 242 9.71 4.02 -6.58
CA ASP A 242 9.96 3.60 -5.20
C ASP A 242 8.70 3.87 -4.35
N ILE A 243 8.37 2.92 -3.50
CA ILE A 243 7.31 3.07 -2.49
C ILE A 243 7.93 3.81 -1.30
N ILE A 244 7.38 4.97 -1.01
CA ILE A 244 7.80 5.85 0.10
C ILE A 244 6.80 5.69 1.23
N THR A 245 7.31 5.42 2.43
CA THR A 245 6.51 5.36 3.65
C THR A 245 7.02 6.39 4.65
N PHE A 246 6.13 7.22 5.19
CA PHE A 246 6.47 8.35 6.06
C PHE A 246 6.32 7.96 7.51
N ILE A 247 7.34 8.24 8.34
CA ILE A 247 7.38 7.90 9.76
C ILE A 247 6.25 8.59 10.53
N SER A 248 5.54 7.83 11.34
CA SER A 248 4.45 8.34 12.18
C SER A 248 4.97 9.19 13.35
N PRO A 249 4.30 10.31 13.68
CA PRO A 249 4.55 11.03 14.94
C PRO A 249 3.92 10.37 16.16
N ARG A 250 3.11 9.31 15.99
CA ARG A 250 2.34 8.71 17.09
C ARG A 250 3.09 7.53 17.71
N PRO A 251 3.26 7.50 19.03
CA PRO A 251 3.83 6.34 19.70
C PRO A 251 3.03 5.07 19.38
N GLY A 252 3.74 3.99 19.13
CA GLY A 252 3.15 2.68 18.83
C GLY A 252 2.57 2.50 17.42
N LEU A 253 2.54 3.57 16.61
CA LEU A 253 2.15 3.54 15.19
C LEU A 253 3.40 3.77 14.33
N ASP A 254 3.67 2.88 13.40
CA ASP A 254 4.89 2.88 12.59
C ASP A 254 4.92 3.99 11.54
N LEU A 255 3.97 3.99 10.64
CA LEU A 255 3.94 4.85 9.47
C LEU A 255 2.62 5.62 9.39
N ALA A 256 2.69 6.87 8.94
CA ALA A 256 1.54 7.76 8.89
C ALA A 256 0.96 7.91 7.48
N HIS A 257 1.76 7.62 6.46
CA HIS A 257 1.40 7.84 5.07
C HIS A 257 2.27 7.02 4.13
N VAL A 258 1.77 6.73 2.94
CA VAL A 258 2.50 6.03 1.87
C VAL A 258 2.28 6.74 0.53
N ALA A 259 3.27 6.62 -0.36
CA ALA A 259 3.29 7.28 -1.66
C ALA A 259 4.18 6.53 -2.66
N ILE A 260 4.16 6.95 -3.91
CA ILE A 260 5.06 6.48 -4.98
C ILE A 260 5.96 7.64 -5.39
N ALA A 261 7.28 7.46 -5.29
CA ALA A 261 8.27 8.45 -5.70
C ALA A 261 8.10 8.78 -7.19
N TYR A 262 8.24 10.04 -7.53
CA TYR A 262 8.10 10.53 -8.89
C TYR A 262 9.01 11.73 -9.12
N GLU A 263 9.96 11.59 -10.03
CA GLU A 263 10.89 12.66 -10.40
C GLU A 263 10.24 13.60 -11.43
N VAL A 264 10.33 14.89 -11.16
CA VAL A 264 9.88 15.97 -12.05
C VAL A 264 11.04 16.92 -12.24
N ASP A 265 11.48 17.10 -13.48
CA ASP A 265 12.56 18.03 -13.86
C ASP A 265 13.84 17.89 -12.99
N GLY A 266 14.24 16.65 -12.72
CA GLY A 266 15.44 16.34 -11.91
C GLY A 266 15.24 16.51 -10.40
N THR A 267 14.02 16.74 -9.95
CA THR A 267 13.67 16.88 -8.53
C THR A 267 12.71 15.76 -8.09
N MET A 268 13.01 15.13 -6.96
CA MET A 268 12.19 14.07 -6.44
C MET A 268 10.95 14.60 -5.72
N HIS A 269 9.79 14.34 -6.29
CA HIS A 269 8.45 14.50 -5.74
C HIS A 269 7.83 13.11 -5.47
N PHE A 270 6.53 13.05 -5.33
CA PHE A 270 5.81 11.78 -5.19
C PHE A 270 4.34 11.92 -5.57
N ILE A 271 3.74 10.80 -5.96
CA ILE A 271 2.30 10.68 -6.22
C ILE A 271 1.66 10.03 -5.00
N HIS A 272 0.58 10.60 -4.51
CA HIS A 272 -0.15 10.06 -3.36
C HIS A 272 -1.65 10.39 -3.38
N ALA A 273 -2.45 9.61 -2.68
CA ALA A 273 -3.79 10.03 -2.33
C ALA A 273 -3.69 11.02 -1.16
N SER A 274 -3.93 12.30 -1.46
CA SER A 274 -3.81 13.40 -0.51
C SER A 274 -5.14 13.64 0.19
N TYR A 275 -5.19 13.45 1.51
CA TYR A 275 -6.37 13.82 2.31
C TYR A 275 -6.69 15.32 2.17
N GLY A 276 -5.66 16.17 2.25
CA GLY A 276 -5.82 17.62 2.17
C GLY A 276 -6.33 18.14 0.81
N ALA A 277 -5.93 17.45 -0.28
CA ALA A 277 -6.42 17.77 -1.63
C ALA A 277 -7.71 17.01 -1.98
N GLY A 278 -8.13 16.02 -1.18
CA GLY A 278 -9.30 15.18 -1.40
C GLY A 278 -9.19 14.23 -2.61
N LYS A 279 -8.01 13.99 -3.12
CA LYS A 279 -7.76 13.17 -4.32
C LYS A 279 -6.30 12.77 -4.48
N VAL A 280 -6.04 11.89 -5.45
CA VAL A 280 -4.67 11.57 -5.89
C VAL A 280 -4.06 12.76 -6.63
N ILE A 281 -2.85 13.14 -6.22
CA ILE A 281 -2.08 14.24 -6.81
C ILE A 281 -0.59 13.87 -6.92
N VAL A 282 0.13 14.62 -7.77
CA VAL A 282 1.58 14.82 -7.57
C VAL A 282 1.74 15.88 -6.49
N GLU A 283 2.45 15.58 -5.42
CA GLU A 283 2.72 16.55 -4.34
C GLU A 283 3.63 17.66 -4.87
N PRO A 284 3.24 18.94 -4.74
CA PRO A 284 4.04 20.06 -5.23
C PRO A 284 5.32 20.30 -4.44
N ARG A 285 5.39 19.86 -3.18
CA ARG A 285 6.63 19.92 -2.38
C ARG A 285 7.57 18.82 -2.80
N THR A 286 8.87 19.05 -2.66
CA THR A 286 9.85 17.98 -2.84
C THR A 286 9.70 16.90 -1.76
N LEU A 287 10.14 15.68 -2.06
CA LEU A 287 10.11 14.59 -1.08
C LEU A 287 10.85 14.98 0.22
N ALA A 288 12.02 15.63 0.10
CA ALA A 288 12.82 16.05 1.25
C ALA A 288 12.15 17.16 2.08
N ASP A 289 11.35 18.03 1.47
CA ASP A 289 10.63 19.09 2.19
C ASP A 289 9.34 18.60 2.84
N TYR A 290 8.76 17.52 2.31
CA TYR A 290 7.57 16.90 2.88
C TYR A 290 7.90 15.98 4.07
N ALA A 291 9.01 15.26 4.00
CA ALA A 291 9.39 14.17 4.92
C ALA A 291 10.04 14.68 6.22
N ASP A 292 9.34 15.53 6.97
CA ASP A 292 9.86 16.19 8.20
C ASP A 292 10.36 15.20 9.27
N ARG A 293 9.81 13.99 9.34
CA ARG A 293 10.19 12.92 10.27
C ARG A 293 11.05 11.83 9.63
N GLY A 294 11.30 11.93 8.34
CA GLY A 294 11.99 10.91 7.57
C GLY A 294 11.05 9.87 6.97
N ILE A 295 11.66 8.95 6.23
CA ILE A 295 10.96 7.95 5.42
C ILE A 295 11.59 6.58 5.55
N ARG A 296 10.85 5.56 5.09
CA ARG A 296 11.42 4.29 4.61
C ARG A 296 11.17 4.16 3.12
N ILE A 297 12.02 3.41 2.42
CA ILE A 297 11.90 3.18 0.99
C ILE A 297 11.93 1.70 0.65
N SER A 298 11.09 1.31 -0.29
CA SER A 298 11.10 -0.02 -0.88
C SER A 298 10.84 0.08 -2.38
N ARG A 299 11.22 -0.94 -3.12
CA ARG A 299 11.10 -1.02 -4.57
C ARG A 299 10.52 -2.36 -4.98
N LEU A 300 9.58 -2.36 -5.92
CA LEU A 300 9.09 -3.58 -6.53
C LEU A 300 10.22 -4.27 -7.30
N ILE A 301 10.31 -5.58 -7.14
CA ILE A 301 11.34 -6.40 -7.79
C ILE A 301 10.89 -6.66 -9.23
N ASP A 302 11.78 -6.40 -10.19
CA ASP A 302 11.59 -6.88 -11.56
C ASP A 302 11.70 -8.41 -11.57
N PRO A 303 10.71 -9.10 -12.11
CA PRO A 303 10.63 -10.55 -12.09
C PRO A 303 11.59 -11.23 -13.07
#